data_53983cac17d5a6b692480d20e851fd07
#
_entry.id   53983cac17d5a6b692480d20e851fd07
#
_cell.length_a   1.000
_cell.length_b   1.000
_cell.length_c   1.000
_cell.angle_alpha   90.00
_cell.angle_beta   90.00
_cell.angle_gamma   90.00
#
_symmetry.space_group_name_H-M   'P 1'
#
loop_
_entity.id
_entity.type
_entity.pdbx_description
1 polymer ?
#
loop_
_entity_poly.entity_id
_entity_poly.type
_entity_poly.pdbx_seq_one_letter_code
_entity_poly.pdbx_strand_id
1 'polypeptide(L)'
;DTTAQIWEGRRIGVDGAAKGWPIDHANSLLDLEQIIEKSLSDSNGVYLIQKLNDQIDEIVNRSLTSKSRQRNTHGIGPTSIVDPSSILDEMRLCKSPSEIEIMKKSADLASEAHSIAMKKTHSQIAEWEIQAIIEGHFQSKGSQWSYPSIVGGGDNATILHYHANNKSVKDGDLILVDAGCEIDGYASDITRTWPANGKFSEAQREIYNLVLKAEIAAIEACQIGSPW
;
A
#
# COMPACT_ATOMS: atom_id res chain seq x y z
N ASP A 1 16.87 21.44 11.20
CA ASP A 1 16.82 22.85 10.80
C ASP A 1 15.56 23.51 11.37
N THR A 2 15.74 24.56 12.18
CA THR A 2 14.64 25.31 12.82
C THR A 2 13.71 25.96 11.78
N THR A 3 14.25 26.37 10.64
CA THR A 3 13.49 27.00 9.56
C THR A 3 12.54 26.00 8.92
N ALA A 4 12.99 24.77 8.66
CA ALA A 4 12.12 23.71 8.12
C ALA A 4 10.98 23.37 9.08
N GLN A 5 11.22 23.40 10.39
CA GLN A 5 10.17 23.14 11.38
C GLN A 5 9.06 24.22 11.43
N ILE A 6 9.37 25.44 11.04
CA ILE A 6 8.37 26.52 10.93
C ILE A 6 7.38 26.22 9.79
N TRP A 7 7.88 25.66 8.69
CA TRP A 7 7.08 25.37 7.50
C TRP A 7 6.40 24.01 7.51
N GLU A 8 7.09 22.98 8.04
CA GLU A 8 6.68 21.59 7.93
C GLU A 8 6.17 21.00 9.27
N GLY A 9 6.22 21.78 10.36
CA GLY A 9 5.89 21.31 11.70
C GLY A 9 7.10 20.76 12.47
N ARG A 10 6.88 20.48 13.75
CA ARG A 10 7.94 19.96 14.64
C ARG A 10 8.36 18.56 14.26
N ARG A 11 9.64 18.37 14.09
CA ARG A 11 10.24 17.03 13.96
C ARG A 11 10.55 16.48 15.35
N ILE A 12 10.22 15.21 15.56
CA ILE A 12 10.40 14.55 16.88
C ILE A 12 11.86 14.38 17.28
N GLY A 13 12.81 14.46 16.32
CA GLY A 13 14.24 14.27 16.57
C GLY A 13 14.59 12.85 17.00
N VAL A 14 15.88 12.65 17.31
CA VAL A 14 16.42 11.36 17.74
C VAL A 14 15.76 10.88 19.03
N ASP A 15 15.67 11.76 20.04
CA ASP A 15 15.06 11.42 21.33
C ASP A 15 13.56 11.10 21.23
N GLY A 16 12.84 11.80 20.35
CA GLY A 16 11.43 11.57 20.12
C GLY A 16 11.21 10.26 19.35
N ALA A 17 12.08 9.94 18.40
CA ALA A 17 12.02 8.68 17.67
C ALA A 17 12.25 7.48 18.61
N ALA A 18 13.25 7.55 19.47
CA ALA A 18 13.55 6.49 20.45
C ALA A 18 12.38 6.24 21.44
N LYS A 19 11.56 7.27 21.72
CA LYS A 19 10.43 7.16 22.67
C LYS A 19 9.11 6.79 21.98
N GLY A 20 8.93 7.20 20.73
CA GLY A 20 7.65 7.09 20.02
C GLY A 20 7.53 5.89 19.09
N TRP A 21 8.62 5.19 18.79
CA TRP A 21 8.65 4.06 17.88
C TRP A 21 9.21 2.81 18.55
N PRO A 22 8.77 1.60 18.18
CA PRO A 22 9.28 0.34 18.74
C PRO A 22 10.67 0.01 18.15
N ILE A 23 11.67 0.85 18.45
CA ILE A 23 13.06 0.71 17.99
C ILE A 23 14.00 0.75 19.20
N ASP A 24 15.07 -0.02 19.15
CA ASP A 24 16.04 -0.06 20.25
C ASP A 24 16.93 1.19 20.27
N HIS A 25 17.29 1.70 19.10
CA HIS A 25 18.19 2.84 18.96
C HIS A 25 17.76 3.78 17.85
N ALA A 26 17.92 5.08 18.08
CA ALA A 26 17.76 6.14 17.08
C ALA A 26 19.06 6.96 17.05
N ASN A 27 19.54 7.30 15.87
CA ASN A 27 20.77 8.06 15.68
C ASN A 27 20.56 9.17 14.65
N SER A 28 21.46 10.16 14.66
CA SER A 28 21.48 11.19 13.63
C SER A 28 21.91 10.61 12.28
N LEU A 29 21.27 11.07 11.20
CA LEU A 29 21.72 10.74 9.83
C LEU A 29 23.14 11.24 9.54
N LEU A 30 23.64 12.23 10.31
CA LEU A 30 25.02 12.69 10.19
C LEU A 30 26.05 11.63 10.62
N ASP A 31 25.63 10.69 11.45
CA ASP A 31 26.47 9.61 11.96
C ASP A 31 26.32 8.31 11.15
N LEU A 32 25.50 8.32 10.07
CA LEU A 32 25.13 7.14 9.29
C LEU A 32 26.33 6.32 8.82
N GLU A 33 27.31 6.98 8.22
CA GLU A 33 28.53 6.32 7.71
C GLU A 33 29.30 5.63 8.83
N GLN A 34 29.55 6.34 9.92
CA GLN A 34 30.28 5.80 11.06
C GLN A 34 29.56 4.61 11.71
N ILE A 35 28.23 4.68 11.80
CA ILE A 35 27.40 3.59 12.36
C ILE A 35 27.47 2.35 11.49
N ILE A 36 27.31 2.51 10.17
CA ILE A 36 27.40 1.39 9.22
C ILE A 36 28.79 0.77 9.26
N GLU A 37 29.85 1.56 9.19
CA GLU A 37 31.22 1.07 9.22
C GLU A 37 31.55 0.31 10.52
N LYS A 38 31.09 0.82 11.65
CA LYS A 38 31.23 0.16 12.94
C LYS A 38 30.47 -1.17 12.98
N SER A 39 29.22 -1.19 12.52
CA SER A 39 28.41 -2.40 12.50
C SER A 39 28.99 -3.48 11.58
N LEU A 40 29.58 -3.09 10.46
CA LEU A 40 30.21 -4.00 9.52
C LEU A 40 31.57 -4.54 10.02
N SER A 41 32.22 -3.86 10.96
CA SER A 41 33.56 -4.31 11.42
C SER A 41 33.57 -5.69 12.04
N ASP A 42 32.51 -6.08 12.74
CA ASP A 42 32.38 -7.34 13.45
C ASP A 42 31.42 -8.34 12.79
N SER A 43 30.98 -8.05 11.53
CA SER A 43 30.06 -8.89 10.80
C SER A 43 30.77 -9.77 9.77
N ASN A 44 30.18 -10.94 9.47
CA ASN A 44 30.65 -11.85 8.42
C ASN A 44 30.01 -11.56 7.06
N GLY A 45 28.87 -10.87 7.03
CA GLY A 45 28.15 -10.52 5.83
C GLY A 45 27.11 -9.44 6.14
N VAL A 46 26.47 -8.93 5.10
CA VAL A 46 25.41 -7.93 5.22
C VAL A 46 24.19 -8.35 4.40
N TYR A 47 23.01 -8.21 4.99
CA TYR A 47 21.75 -8.30 4.27
C TYR A 47 21.39 -6.93 3.75
N LEU A 48 21.34 -6.76 2.44
CA LEU A 48 21.07 -5.48 1.77
C LEU A 48 20.37 -5.68 0.45
N ILE A 49 19.25 -5.01 0.26
CA ILE A 49 18.64 -4.86 -1.07
C ILE A 49 19.36 -3.70 -1.76
N GLN A 50 20.23 -4.02 -2.69
CA GLN A 50 21.01 -3.02 -3.41
C GLN A 50 20.12 -2.16 -4.32
N LYS A 51 20.55 -0.95 -4.62
CA LYS A 51 19.88 0.05 -5.45
C LYS A 51 18.59 0.66 -4.86
N LEU A 52 18.28 0.42 -3.61
CA LEU A 52 17.24 1.16 -2.90
C LEU A 52 17.73 2.53 -2.42
N ASN A 53 19.00 2.63 -2.06
CA ASN A 53 19.62 3.88 -1.62
C ASN A 53 21.11 3.90 -1.99
N ASP A 54 21.47 4.73 -2.95
CA ASP A 54 22.82 4.81 -3.50
C ASP A 54 23.87 5.18 -2.43
N GLN A 55 23.52 6.04 -1.45
CA GLN A 55 24.43 6.43 -0.38
C GLN A 55 24.77 5.24 0.52
N ILE A 56 23.78 4.44 0.89
CA ILE A 56 24.00 3.23 1.70
C ILE A 56 24.82 2.22 0.92
N ASP A 57 24.50 2.00 -0.33
CA ASP A 57 25.25 1.08 -1.21
C ASP A 57 26.72 1.48 -1.32
N GLU A 58 27.00 2.78 -1.49
CA GLU A 58 28.36 3.29 -1.57
C GLU A 58 29.14 3.05 -0.25
N ILE A 59 28.53 3.37 0.88
CA ILE A 59 29.15 3.16 2.20
C ILE A 59 29.46 1.68 2.41
N VAL A 60 28.48 0.80 2.14
CA VAL A 60 28.64 -0.66 2.31
C VAL A 60 29.73 -1.20 1.38
N ASN A 61 29.72 -0.85 0.10
CA ASN A 61 30.71 -1.31 -0.88
C ASN A 61 32.13 -0.81 -0.51
N ARG A 62 32.26 0.43 -0.07
CA ARG A 62 33.54 0.98 0.39
C ARG A 62 34.05 0.24 1.63
N SER A 63 33.16 -0.03 2.59
CA SER A 63 33.48 -0.78 3.80
C SER A 63 33.92 -2.21 3.49
N LEU A 64 33.21 -2.90 2.59
CA LEU A 64 33.58 -4.24 2.11
C LEU A 64 34.96 -4.25 1.47
N THR A 65 35.26 -3.28 0.62
CA THR A 65 36.57 -3.17 -0.05
C THR A 65 37.67 -2.90 0.93
N SER A 66 37.48 -1.97 1.87
CA SER A 66 38.42 -1.63 2.93
C SER A 66 38.71 -2.83 3.85
N LYS A 67 37.65 -3.51 4.31
CA LYS A 67 37.75 -4.68 5.20
C LYS A 67 38.36 -5.91 4.50
N SER A 68 38.14 -6.06 3.19
CA SER A 68 38.80 -7.11 2.41
C SER A 68 40.33 -7.08 2.53
N ARG A 69 40.91 -5.89 2.59
CA ARG A 69 42.35 -5.73 2.80
C ARG A 69 42.80 -6.04 4.24
N GLN A 70 41.93 -5.77 5.22
CA GLN A 70 42.22 -6.00 6.64
C GLN A 70 42.03 -7.46 7.07
N ARG A 71 41.25 -8.25 6.34
CA ARG A 71 41.04 -9.69 6.63
C ARG A 71 42.34 -10.49 6.72
N ASN A 72 43.30 -10.15 5.90
CA ASN A 72 44.60 -10.83 5.90
C ASN A 72 45.40 -10.62 7.20
N THR A 73 45.06 -9.57 7.97
CA THR A 73 45.78 -9.21 9.21
C THR A 73 44.94 -9.46 10.46
N HIS A 74 43.62 -9.34 10.40
CA HIS A 74 42.71 -9.39 11.57
C HIS A 74 41.63 -10.47 11.50
N GLY A 75 41.41 -11.09 10.33
CA GLY A 75 40.49 -12.22 10.19
C GLY A 75 39.00 -11.90 10.27
N ILE A 76 38.61 -10.63 10.43
CA ILE A 76 37.23 -10.20 10.68
C ILE A 76 36.77 -9.18 9.63
N GLY A 77 35.55 -9.24 9.23
CA GLY A 77 34.87 -8.30 8.31
C GLY A 77 33.96 -9.00 7.31
N PRO A 78 32.97 -8.29 6.78
CA PRO A 78 31.98 -8.88 5.90
C PRO A 78 32.59 -9.39 4.60
N THR A 79 32.15 -10.55 4.15
CA THR A 79 32.63 -11.22 2.93
C THR A 79 31.58 -11.28 1.84
N SER A 80 30.33 -10.97 2.15
CA SER A 80 29.22 -11.10 1.22
C SER A 80 28.13 -10.06 1.46
N ILE A 81 27.44 -9.69 0.39
CA ILE A 81 26.12 -9.04 0.42
C ILE A 81 25.12 -10.10 0.03
N VAL A 82 24.06 -10.23 0.81
CA VAL A 82 22.96 -11.17 0.59
C VAL A 82 21.67 -10.36 0.47
N ASP A 83 20.91 -10.62 -0.59
CA ASP A 83 19.57 -10.05 -0.74
C ASP A 83 18.61 -10.72 0.27
N PRO A 84 17.98 -9.96 1.20
CA PRO A 84 17.05 -10.51 2.18
C PRO A 84 15.65 -10.78 1.63
N SER A 85 15.37 -10.48 0.36
CA SER A 85 14.02 -10.54 -0.22
C SER A 85 13.37 -11.91 -0.02
N SER A 86 14.09 -13.00 -0.20
CA SER A 86 13.54 -14.34 0.00
C SER A 86 13.04 -14.60 1.44
N ILE A 87 13.70 -14.00 2.44
CA ILE A 87 13.29 -14.10 3.84
C ILE A 87 12.09 -13.18 4.11
N LEU A 88 12.17 -11.95 3.61
CA LEU A 88 11.12 -10.95 3.82
C LEU A 88 9.82 -11.33 3.10
N ASP A 89 9.92 -11.91 1.90
CA ASP A 89 8.78 -12.36 1.11
C ASP A 89 8.06 -13.53 1.80
N GLU A 90 8.81 -14.49 2.34
CA GLU A 90 8.22 -15.58 3.14
C GLU A 90 7.53 -15.05 4.42
N MET A 91 8.13 -14.08 5.10
CA MET A 91 7.50 -13.45 6.27
C MET A 91 6.20 -12.72 5.91
N ARG A 92 6.11 -12.13 4.72
CA ARG A 92 4.92 -11.41 4.23
C ARG A 92 3.84 -12.34 3.69
N LEU A 93 4.19 -13.56 3.28
CA LEU A 93 3.25 -14.50 2.68
C LEU A 93 2.16 -14.92 3.68
N CYS A 94 2.53 -15.24 4.91
CA CYS A 94 1.61 -15.63 5.96
C CYS A 94 1.39 -14.49 6.96
N LYS A 95 0.17 -13.95 7.00
CA LYS A 95 -0.18 -12.83 7.89
C LYS A 95 -0.40 -13.31 9.31
N SER A 96 0.12 -12.55 10.27
CA SER A 96 -0.16 -12.73 11.70
C SER A 96 -1.61 -12.36 12.04
N PRO A 97 -2.15 -12.77 13.21
CA PRO A 97 -3.48 -12.35 13.63
C PRO A 97 -3.69 -10.84 13.69
N SER A 98 -2.69 -10.07 14.12
CA SER A 98 -2.76 -8.61 14.19
C SER A 98 -2.79 -7.97 12.79
N GLU A 99 -2.04 -8.50 11.83
CA GLU A 99 -2.11 -8.06 10.43
C GLU A 99 -3.49 -8.33 9.82
N ILE A 100 -4.05 -9.52 10.07
CA ILE A 100 -5.41 -9.86 9.61
C ILE A 100 -6.46 -8.91 10.20
N GLU A 101 -6.33 -8.50 11.46
CA GLU A 101 -7.24 -7.52 12.06
C GLU A 101 -7.18 -6.15 11.36
N ILE A 102 -5.98 -5.69 11.00
CA ILE A 102 -5.82 -4.42 10.27
C ILE A 102 -6.39 -4.56 8.85
N MET A 103 -6.11 -5.66 8.16
CA MET A 103 -6.67 -5.94 6.83
C MET A 103 -8.20 -5.95 6.85
N LYS A 104 -8.82 -6.56 7.87
CA LYS A 104 -10.29 -6.55 8.05
C LYS A 104 -10.81 -5.12 8.26
N LYS A 105 -10.18 -4.32 9.12
CA LYS A 105 -10.57 -2.92 9.33
C LYS A 105 -10.51 -2.11 8.03
N SER A 106 -9.47 -2.31 7.22
CA SER A 106 -9.35 -1.67 5.90
C SER A 106 -10.48 -2.11 4.96
N ALA A 107 -10.76 -3.41 4.88
CA ALA A 107 -11.83 -3.95 4.05
C ALA A 107 -13.22 -3.47 4.50
N ASP A 108 -13.50 -3.45 5.80
CA ASP A 108 -14.76 -2.98 6.37
C ASP A 108 -14.98 -1.49 6.06
N LEU A 109 -13.96 -0.66 6.24
CA LEU A 109 -14.04 0.78 5.94
C LEU A 109 -14.28 1.03 4.44
N ALA A 110 -13.60 0.31 3.56
CA ALA A 110 -13.83 0.43 2.13
C ALA A 110 -15.22 -0.05 1.73
N SER A 111 -15.71 -1.16 2.29
CA SER A 111 -17.07 -1.66 2.06
C SER A 111 -18.14 -0.67 2.53
N GLU A 112 -17.93 -0.01 3.67
CA GLU A 112 -18.80 1.05 4.18
C GLU A 112 -18.84 2.24 3.21
N ALA A 113 -17.69 2.69 2.71
CA ALA A 113 -17.59 3.79 1.76
C ALA A 113 -18.34 3.49 0.44
N HIS A 114 -18.18 2.29 -0.12
CA HIS A 114 -18.93 1.85 -1.29
C HIS A 114 -20.44 1.86 -1.03
N SER A 115 -20.88 1.37 0.12
CA SER A 115 -22.28 1.36 0.51
C SER A 115 -22.86 2.77 0.62
N ILE A 116 -22.08 3.73 1.12
CA ILE A 116 -22.46 5.15 1.19
C ILE A 116 -22.56 5.75 -0.22
N ALA A 117 -21.56 5.47 -1.07
CA ALA A 117 -21.54 5.94 -2.45
C ALA A 117 -22.76 5.44 -3.23
N MET A 118 -23.09 4.14 -3.14
CA MET A 118 -24.29 3.55 -3.75
C MET A 118 -25.56 4.29 -3.32
N LYS A 119 -25.73 4.57 -2.03
CA LYS A 119 -26.90 5.27 -1.48
C LYS A 119 -27.02 6.73 -1.93
N LYS A 120 -25.89 7.38 -2.20
CA LYS A 120 -25.84 8.78 -2.64
C LYS A 120 -25.85 8.93 -4.15
N THR A 121 -25.70 7.85 -4.89
CA THR A 121 -25.72 7.84 -6.36
C THR A 121 -27.11 8.20 -6.88
N HIS A 122 -27.16 9.04 -7.91
CA HIS A 122 -28.35 9.42 -8.66
C HIS A 122 -27.97 9.67 -10.13
N SER A 123 -28.96 9.66 -11.01
CA SER A 123 -28.74 10.05 -12.42
C SER A 123 -28.15 11.44 -12.52
N GLN A 124 -27.16 11.61 -13.42
CA GLN A 124 -26.39 12.83 -13.66
C GLN A 124 -25.35 13.19 -12.57
N ILE A 125 -25.16 12.34 -11.56
CA ILE A 125 -24.02 12.49 -10.64
C ILE A 125 -22.70 12.47 -11.43
N ALA A 126 -21.74 13.28 -11.01
CA ALA A 126 -20.44 13.25 -11.63
C ALA A 126 -19.53 12.17 -11.00
N GLU A 127 -18.65 11.59 -11.83
CA GLU A 127 -17.67 10.59 -11.37
C GLU A 127 -16.82 11.12 -10.21
N TRP A 128 -16.37 12.38 -10.28
CA TRP A 128 -15.60 13.02 -9.18
C TRP A 128 -16.42 13.24 -7.90
N GLU A 129 -17.75 13.36 -7.98
CA GLU A 129 -18.60 13.45 -6.78
C GLU A 129 -18.64 12.12 -6.04
N ILE A 130 -18.72 11.00 -6.76
CA ILE A 130 -18.63 9.64 -6.18
C ILE A 130 -17.23 9.43 -5.57
N GLN A 131 -16.18 9.81 -6.29
CA GLN A 131 -14.80 9.77 -5.77
C GLN A 131 -14.70 10.56 -4.46
N ALA A 132 -15.18 11.79 -4.43
CA ALA A 132 -15.15 12.64 -3.24
C ALA A 132 -15.93 12.04 -2.06
N ILE A 133 -17.06 11.36 -2.30
CA ILE A 133 -17.83 10.66 -1.28
C ILE A 133 -17.01 9.54 -0.66
N ILE A 134 -16.35 8.72 -1.46
CA ILE A 134 -15.58 7.55 -1.02
C ILE A 134 -14.31 8.01 -0.29
N GLU A 135 -13.49 8.83 -0.93
CA GLU A 135 -12.22 9.30 -0.37
C GLU A 135 -12.42 10.19 0.86
N GLY A 136 -13.48 11.03 0.85
CA GLY A 136 -13.86 11.82 2.02
C GLY A 136 -14.29 10.94 3.20
N HIS A 137 -14.92 9.79 2.94
CA HIS A 137 -15.24 8.83 3.99
C HIS A 137 -13.97 8.21 4.58
N PHE A 138 -13.01 7.79 3.75
CA PHE A 138 -11.70 7.30 4.22
C PHE A 138 -11.01 8.32 5.11
N GLN A 139 -10.89 9.56 4.64
CA GLN A 139 -10.25 10.64 5.40
C GLN A 139 -10.96 10.95 6.72
N SER A 140 -12.31 10.89 6.74
CA SER A 140 -13.09 11.11 7.96
C SER A 140 -12.82 10.09 9.06
N LYS A 141 -12.25 8.95 8.71
CA LYS A 141 -11.86 7.86 9.63
C LYS A 141 -10.35 7.80 9.88
N GLY A 142 -9.59 8.79 9.42
CA GLY A 142 -8.13 8.85 9.59
C GLY A 142 -7.34 7.94 8.65
N SER A 143 -7.99 7.44 7.58
CA SER A 143 -7.39 6.63 6.53
C SER A 143 -7.19 7.45 5.26
N GLN A 144 -6.45 6.91 4.31
CA GLN A 144 -6.30 7.45 2.96
C GLN A 144 -6.66 6.39 1.93
N TRP A 145 -6.80 6.77 0.67
CA TRP A 145 -6.95 5.80 -0.41
C TRP A 145 -5.67 4.96 -0.58
N SER A 146 -5.81 3.69 -0.91
CA SER A 146 -4.69 2.76 -1.16
C SER A 146 -4.11 2.91 -2.57
N TYR A 147 -4.92 3.36 -3.51
CA TYR A 147 -4.56 3.72 -4.90
C TYR A 147 -5.56 4.77 -5.41
N PRO A 148 -5.21 5.56 -6.44
CA PRO A 148 -6.13 6.54 -7.02
C PRO A 148 -7.45 5.89 -7.43
N SER A 149 -8.56 6.32 -6.81
CA SER A 149 -9.87 5.72 -7.03
C SER A 149 -10.29 5.80 -8.49
N ILE A 150 -10.83 4.73 -9.01
CA ILE A 150 -11.39 4.62 -10.36
C ILE A 150 -12.90 4.71 -10.25
N VAL A 151 -13.50 5.69 -10.94
CA VAL A 151 -14.95 5.86 -11.00
C VAL A 151 -15.34 6.07 -12.46
N GLY A 152 -15.87 5.04 -13.10
CA GLY A 152 -16.27 5.07 -14.51
C GLY A 152 -17.76 4.89 -14.69
N GLY A 153 -18.42 5.84 -15.38
CA GLY A 153 -19.83 5.75 -15.78
C GLY A 153 -19.99 5.41 -17.26
N GLY A 154 -20.94 4.53 -17.62
CA GLY A 154 -21.20 4.13 -18.98
C GLY A 154 -19.97 3.55 -19.68
N ASP A 155 -19.55 4.12 -20.82
CA ASP A 155 -18.39 3.64 -21.59
C ASP A 155 -17.07 3.72 -20.81
N ASN A 156 -16.94 4.67 -19.88
CA ASN A 156 -15.72 4.80 -19.06
C ASN A 156 -15.54 3.59 -18.13
N ALA A 157 -16.61 2.91 -17.74
CA ALA A 157 -16.56 1.70 -16.92
C ALA A 157 -15.91 0.49 -17.64
N THR A 158 -15.67 0.58 -18.94
CA THR A 158 -14.97 -0.45 -19.70
C THR A 158 -13.45 -0.27 -19.76
N ILE A 159 -12.93 0.82 -19.20
CA ILE A 159 -11.49 1.14 -19.15
C ILE A 159 -10.97 0.73 -17.78
N LEU A 160 -10.07 -0.29 -17.73
CA LEU A 160 -9.60 -0.88 -16.48
C LEU A 160 -8.99 0.13 -15.51
N HIS A 161 -8.04 0.94 -15.95
CA HIS A 161 -7.39 1.95 -15.12
C HIS A 161 -7.85 3.36 -15.52
N TYR A 162 -9.16 3.60 -15.44
CA TYR A 162 -9.75 4.90 -15.74
C TYR A 162 -9.59 5.85 -14.54
N HIS A 163 -8.66 6.78 -14.62
CA HIS A 163 -8.36 7.72 -13.54
C HIS A 163 -8.86 9.15 -13.80
N ALA A 164 -9.43 9.43 -14.97
CA ALA A 164 -9.86 10.79 -15.30
C ALA A 164 -11.03 11.26 -14.44
N ASN A 165 -11.97 10.37 -14.12
CA ASN A 165 -13.14 10.60 -13.25
C ASN A 165 -13.82 11.96 -13.53
N ASN A 166 -13.99 12.34 -14.80
CA ASN A 166 -14.33 13.71 -15.20
C ASN A 166 -15.62 13.85 -16.02
N LYS A 167 -16.48 12.83 -16.01
CA LYS A 167 -17.77 12.83 -16.74
C LYS A 167 -18.94 12.75 -15.77
N SER A 168 -20.09 13.26 -16.24
CA SER A 168 -21.37 13.00 -15.57
C SER A 168 -21.98 11.70 -16.11
N VAL A 169 -22.55 10.92 -15.22
CA VAL A 169 -23.15 9.63 -15.52
C VAL A 169 -24.60 9.84 -16.00
N LYS A 170 -24.99 9.21 -17.10
CA LYS A 170 -26.34 9.35 -17.67
C LYS A 170 -27.33 8.45 -16.94
N ASP A 171 -28.60 8.75 -17.10
CA ASP A 171 -29.66 7.87 -16.63
C ASP A 171 -29.59 6.52 -17.34
N GLY A 172 -29.67 5.43 -16.57
CA GLY A 172 -29.56 4.07 -17.09
C GLY A 172 -28.13 3.55 -17.30
N ASP A 173 -27.10 4.38 -17.17
CA ASP A 173 -25.70 3.91 -17.19
C ASP A 173 -25.40 3.05 -15.96
N LEU A 174 -24.48 2.10 -16.13
CA LEU A 174 -23.79 1.45 -15.01
C LEU A 174 -22.60 2.31 -14.58
N ILE A 175 -22.35 2.32 -13.29
CA ILE A 175 -21.17 2.92 -12.68
C ILE A 175 -20.31 1.79 -12.11
N LEU A 176 -19.07 1.72 -12.52
CA LEU A 176 -18.04 0.89 -11.90
C LEU A 176 -17.20 1.77 -11.00
N VAL A 177 -17.02 1.34 -9.77
CA VAL A 177 -16.11 1.96 -8.82
C VAL A 177 -15.12 0.93 -8.32
N ASP A 178 -13.84 1.25 -8.46
CA ASP A 178 -12.74 0.49 -7.94
C ASP A 178 -11.95 1.42 -7.00
N ALA A 179 -12.09 1.16 -5.70
CA ALA A 179 -11.54 1.99 -4.66
C ALA A 179 -11.28 1.19 -3.39
N GLY A 180 -10.19 1.47 -2.76
CA GLY A 180 -9.79 0.91 -1.47
C GLY A 180 -9.12 1.93 -0.59
N CYS A 181 -8.97 1.61 0.68
CA CYS A 181 -8.24 2.44 1.64
C CYS A 181 -7.06 1.71 2.26
N GLU A 182 -6.16 2.46 2.84
CA GLU A 182 -4.99 1.96 3.55
C GLU A 182 -5.06 2.31 5.02
N ILE A 183 -4.84 1.33 5.88
CA ILE A 183 -4.70 1.51 7.34
C ILE A 183 -3.38 0.85 7.75
N ASP A 184 -2.48 1.61 8.36
CA ASP A 184 -1.20 1.13 8.89
C ASP A 184 -0.39 0.28 7.88
N GLY A 185 -0.39 0.66 6.60
CA GLY A 185 0.31 -0.04 5.53
C GLY A 185 -0.45 -1.23 4.91
N TYR A 186 -1.69 -1.50 5.34
CA TYR A 186 -2.53 -2.58 4.81
C TYR A 186 -3.66 -2.03 3.96
N ALA A 187 -3.57 -2.28 2.66
CA ALA A 187 -4.52 -1.84 1.65
C ALA A 187 -5.73 -2.77 1.55
N SER A 188 -6.90 -2.19 1.30
CA SER A 188 -8.04 -2.89 0.71
C SER A 188 -8.19 -2.52 -0.76
N ASP A 189 -8.89 -3.37 -1.50
CA ASP A 189 -9.12 -3.27 -2.93
C ASP A 189 -10.50 -3.85 -3.25
N ILE A 190 -11.46 -2.98 -3.62
CA ILE A 190 -12.85 -3.38 -3.83
C ILE A 190 -13.38 -2.75 -5.10
N THR A 191 -13.81 -3.59 -6.04
CA THR A 191 -14.57 -3.15 -7.22
C THR A 191 -16.05 -3.50 -7.08
N ARG A 192 -16.94 -2.53 -7.33
CA ARG A 192 -18.39 -2.75 -7.38
C ARG A 192 -19.01 -1.98 -8.53
N THR A 193 -20.07 -2.57 -9.08
CA THR A 193 -20.82 -1.97 -10.20
C THR A 193 -22.31 -1.87 -9.83
N TRP A 194 -22.92 -0.71 -10.11
CA TRP A 194 -24.35 -0.49 -9.88
C TRP A 194 -24.94 0.49 -10.89
N PRO A 195 -26.28 0.47 -11.12
CA PRO A 195 -26.92 1.41 -12.03
C PRO A 195 -27.08 2.81 -11.39
N ALA A 196 -26.81 3.85 -12.16
CA ALA A 196 -26.90 5.25 -11.72
C ALA A 196 -28.28 5.63 -11.16
N ASN A 197 -29.34 5.06 -11.73
CA ASN A 197 -30.72 5.30 -11.33
C ASN A 197 -31.30 4.28 -10.33
N GLY A 198 -30.45 3.39 -9.81
CA GLY A 198 -30.81 2.35 -8.84
C GLY A 198 -31.61 1.17 -9.44
N LYS A 199 -31.74 1.08 -10.78
CA LYS A 199 -32.48 0.01 -11.43
C LYS A 199 -31.68 -0.60 -12.57
N PHE A 200 -31.39 -1.90 -12.48
CA PHE A 200 -30.83 -2.65 -13.60
C PHE A 200 -31.87 -2.82 -14.71
N SER A 201 -31.47 -2.61 -15.96
CA SER A 201 -32.23 -3.16 -17.09
C SER A 201 -32.14 -4.69 -17.07
N GLU A 202 -32.99 -5.36 -17.85
CA GLU A 202 -32.99 -6.82 -17.93
C GLU A 202 -31.61 -7.36 -18.39
N ALA A 203 -31.06 -6.82 -19.45
CA ALA A 203 -29.74 -7.20 -19.96
C ALA A 203 -28.60 -6.92 -18.94
N GLN A 204 -28.63 -5.76 -18.29
CA GLN A 204 -27.63 -5.44 -17.26
C GLN A 204 -27.70 -6.42 -16.08
N ARG A 205 -28.89 -6.78 -15.64
CA ARG A 205 -29.12 -7.74 -14.56
C ARG A 205 -28.61 -9.14 -14.92
N GLU A 206 -28.84 -9.57 -16.15
CA GLU A 206 -28.40 -10.87 -16.64
C GLU A 206 -26.87 -10.97 -16.59
N ILE A 207 -26.16 -9.97 -17.14
CA ILE A 207 -24.69 -9.93 -17.12
C ILE A 207 -24.18 -9.77 -15.69
N TYR A 208 -24.76 -8.90 -14.88
CA TYR A 208 -24.37 -8.73 -13.48
C TYR A 208 -24.45 -10.05 -12.70
N ASN A 209 -25.55 -10.78 -12.85
CA ASN A 209 -25.74 -12.07 -12.19
C ASN A 209 -24.73 -13.14 -12.66
N LEU A 210 -24.32 -13.09 -13.93
CA LEU A 210 -23.29 -13.99 -14.46
C LEU A 210 -21.93 -13.69 -13.81
N VAL A 211 -21.54 -12.42 -13.73
CA VAL A 211 -20.29 -11.98 -13.10
C VAL A 211 -20.30 -12.30 -11.60
N LEU A 212 -21.41 -12.04 -10.91
CA LEU A 212 -21.55 -12.38 -9.49
C LEU A 212 -21.39 -13.88 -9.21
N LYS A 213 -21.96 -14.73 -10.07
CA LYS A 213 -21.76 -16.19 -9.95
C LYS A 213 -20.30 -16.58 -10.14
N ALA A 214 -19.60 -15.95 -11.08
CA ALA A 214 -18.18 -16.21 -11.31
C ALA A 214 -17.34 -15.77 -10.10
N GLU A 215 -17.62 -14.59 -9.53
CA GLU A 215 -16.96 -14.09 -8.32
C GLU A 215 -17.14 -15.05 -7.14
N ILE A 216 -18.37 -15.45 -6.86
CA ILE A 216 -18.68 -16.38 -5.76
C ILE A 216 -17.95 -17.71 -5.97
N ALA A 217 -17.98 -18.27 -7.18
CA ALA A 217 -17.29 -19.53 -7.49
C ALA A 217 -15.77 -19.41 -7.31
N ALA A 218 -15.18 -18.25 -7.68
CA ALA A 218 -13.77 -17.99 -7.46
C ALA A 218 -13.41 -17.90 -5.96
N ILE A 219 -14.25 -17.23 -5.16
CA ILE A 219 -14.08 -17.15 -3.70
C ILE A 219 -14.14 -18.56 -3.08
N GLU A 220 -15.13 -19.38 -3.49
CA GLU A 220 -15.28 -20.77 -3.01
C GLU A 220 -14.10 -21.66 -3.41
N ALA A 221 -13.45 -21.39 -4.53
CA ALA A 221 -12.26 -22.10 -4.99
C ALA A 221 -10.98 -21.71 -4.24
N CYS A 222 -10.96 -20.58 -3.52
CA CYS A 222 -9.83 -20.14 -2.69
C CYS A 222 -9.73 -21.01 -1.41
N GLN A 223 -9.17 -22.20 -1.55
CA GLN A 223 -8.99 -23.13 -0.45
C GLN A 223 -7.51 -23.50 -0.27
N ILE A 224 -7.16 -23.97 0.93
CA ILE A 224 -5.78 -24.43 1.19
C ILE A 224 -5.42 -25.55 0.22
N GLY A 225 -4.33 -25.37 -0.52
CA GLY A 225 -3.84 -26.32 -1.51
C GLY A 225 -4.36 -26.08 -2.93
N SER A 226 -5.25 -25.12 -3.16
CA SER A 226 -5.63 -24.72 -4.52
C SER A 226 -4.45 -24.07 -5.23
N PRO A 227 -4.11 -24.47 -6.47
CA PRO A 227 -3.08 -23.79 -7.24
C PRO A 227 -3.57 -22.41 -7.73
N TRP A 228 -2.63 -21.53 -7.98
CA TRP A 228 -2.88 -20.26 -8.66
C TRP A 228 -3.24 -20.50 -10.12
#